data_0a9da7426bc86a99d1a26d22db1664ea
#
_entry.id   0a9da7426bc86a99d1a26d22db1664ea
#
_cell.length_a   1.000
_cell.length_b   1.000
_cell.length_c   1.000
_cell.angle_alpha   90.00
_cell.angle_beta   90.00
_cell.angle_gamma   90.00
#
_symmetry.space_group_name_H-M   'P 1'
#
loop_
_entity.id
_entity.type
_entity.pdbx_description
1 polymer ?
#
loop_
_entity_poly.entity_id
_entity_poly.type
_entity_poly.pdbx_seq_one_letter_code
_entity_poly.pdbx_strand_id
1 'polypeptide(L)'
;IAKQINEGRQVYIVFPVIEEGKNKDLKNLEDGYEALKQIFPQYSMSKVHGQMKPKDKEAEMQKFVQGKTQILVATTVIEVGVNVPNASVMVIMDAQRFGLSQLHQLRGRVGRGAKQSFCILVTSYELSQDTRKRIDIMCQTNDGFRIAEADLKLRGPGDLEGTAQSGMAFDLKIANIARDGQIVQLARNEAKKIVDDDPDCANPK
;
A
#
# COMPACT_ATOMS: atom_id res chain seq x y z
N ILE A 1 14.22 9.82 -11.21
CA ILE A 1 15.13 8.97 -10.44
C ILE A 1 16.52 9.59 -10.40
N ALA A 2 17.23 9.67 -11.54
CA ALA A 2 18.62 10.14 -11.61
C ALA A 2 18.85 11.50 -10.91
N LYS A 3 17.95 12.49 -11.17
CA LYS A 3 18.03 13.81 -10.50
C LYS A 3 18.04 13.68 -8.97
N GLN A 4 17.16 12.86 -8.40
CA GLN A 4 17.05 12.69 -6.97
C GLN A 4 18.28 11.98 -6.37
N ILE A 5 18.80 10.97 -7.09
CA ILE A 5 20.02 10.28 -6.64
C ILE A 5 21.23 11.21 -6.68
N ASN A 6 21.36 12.04 -7.71
CA ASN A 6 22.45 13.03 -7.82
C ASN A 6 22.35 14.14 -6.75
N GLU A 7 21.15 14.38 -6.20
CA GLU A 7 20.95 15.23 -5.02
C GLU A 7 21.22 14.51 -3.69
N GLY A 8 21.79 13.30 -3.73
CA GLY A 8 22.11 12.47 -2.57
C GLY A 8 20.93 11.73 -1.97
N ARG A 9 19.81 11.57 -2.71
CA ARG A 9 18.61 10.89 -2.27
C ARG A 9 18.63 9.41 -2.62
N GLN A 10 17.75 8.64 -1.96
CA GLN A 10 17.58 7.22 -2.19
C GLN A 10 16.18 6.91 -2.78
N VAL A 11 16.10 5.79 -3.47
CA VAL A 11 14.94 5.40 -4.27
C VAL A 11 14.50 3.97 -3.90
N TYR A 12 13.22 3.78 -3.67
CA TYR A 12 12.58 2.47 -3.63
C TYR A 12 11.99 2.14 -5.00
N ILE A 13 12.20 0.91 -5.46
CA ILE A 13 11.51 0.36 -6.64
C ILE A 13 10.86 -0.95 -6.21
N VAL A 14 9.53 -1.01 -6.25
CA VAL A 14 8.74 -2.12 -5.73
C VAL A 14 8.04 -2.85 -6.87
N PHE A 15 8.22 -4.16 -6.91
CA PHE A 15 7.54 -5.07 -7.83
C PHE A 15 6.41 -5.81 -7.11
N PRO A 16 5.28 -6.10 -7.76
CA PRO A 16 4.21 -6.88 -7.16
C PRO A 16 4.64 -8.33 -6.91
N VAL A 17 4.06 -8.96 -5.88
CA VAL A 17 4.06 -10.42 -5.72
C VAL A 17 2.90 -10.97 -6.53
N ILE A 18 3.15 -11.94 -7.38
CA ILE A 18 2.13 -12.64 -8.17
C ILE A 18 1.84 -13.96 -7.46
N GLU A 19 0.64 -14.14 -6.90
CA GLU A 19 0.28 -15.30 -6.08
C GLU A 19 0.37 -16.68 -6.80
N GLU A 20 0.45 -16.69 -8.11
CA GLU A 20 0.44 -17.92 -8.93
C GLU A 20 1.78 -18.70 -8.98
N GLY A 21 2.69 -18.44 -8.09
CA GLY A 21 3.92 -19.27 -7.97
C GLY A 21 5.15 -18.48 -7.54
N LYS A 22 5.69 -18.86 -6.40
CA LYS A 22 6.89 -18.28 -5.76
C LYS A 22 8.09 -18.07 -6.72
N ASN A 23 8.18 -18.90 -7.77
CA ASN A 23 9.26 -18.83 -8.75
C ASN A 23 9.05 -17.71 -9.79
N LYS A 24 7.79 -17.35 -10.09
CA LYS A 24 7.45 -16.35 -11.11
C LYS A 24 7.69 -14.93 -10.60
N ASP A 25 7.42 -14.70 -9.32
CA ASP A 25 7.68 -13.41 -8.66
C ASP A 25 9.17 -13.12 -8.58
N LEU A 26 9.94 -14.14 -8.24
CA LEU A 26 11.39 -14.03 -8.18
C LEU A 26 11.96 -13.73 -9.58
N LYS A 27 11.47 -14.41 -10.60
CA LYS A 27 11.90 -14.17 -11.99
C LYS A 27 11.59 -12.75 -12.44
N ASN A 28 10.37 -12.24 -12.19
CA ASN A 28 10.00 -10.86 -12.53
C ASN A 28 10.87 -9.83 -11.80
N LEU A 29 11.18 -10.07 -10.54
CA LEU A 29 12.10 -9.22 -9.78
C LEU A 29 13.52 -9.27 -10.34
N GLU A 30 14.03 -10.47 -10.67
CA GLU A 30 15.37 -10.65 -11.23
C GLU A 30 15.50 -9.97 -12.59
N ASP A 31 14.56 -10.24 -13.50
CA ASP A 31 14.52 -9.61 -14.82
C ASP A 31 14.44 -8.08 -14.70
N GLY A 32 13.59 -7.57 -13.80
CA GLY A 32 13.48 -6.14 -13.51
C GLY A 32 14.75 -5.56 -12.89
N TYR A 33 15.40 -6.27 -11.98
CA TYR A 33 16.64 -5.85 -11.34
C TYR A 33 17.79 -5.76 -12.36
N GLU A 34 17.95 -6.75 -13.24
CA GLU A 34 18.96 -6.72 -14.26
C GLU A 34 18.70 -5.61 -15.31
N ALA A 35 17.43 -5.40 -15.69
CA ALA A 35 17.06 -4.28 -16.56
C ALA A 35 17.39 -2.91 -15.91
N LEU A 36 17.12 -2.75 -14.61
CA LEU A 36 17.44 -1.54 -13.87
C LEU A 36 18.95 -1.29 -13.80
N LYS A 37 19.77 -2.34 -13.65
CA LYS A 37 21.23 -2.21 -13.69
C LYS A 37 21.75 -1.74 -15.05
N GLN A 38 21.10 -2.17 -16.14
CA GLN A 38 21.45 -1.70 -17.49
C GLN A 38 21.05 -0.22 -17.69
N ILE A 39 19.90 0.19 -17.14
CA ILE A 39 19.41 1.57 -17.26
C ILE A 39 20.20 2.53 -16.36
N PHE A 40 20.61 2.08 -15.18
CA PHE A 40 21.27 2.87 -14.15
C PHE A 40 22.61 2.25 -13.71
N PRO A 41 23.57 2.00 -14.62
CA PRO A 41 24.80 1.28 -14.30
C PRO A 41 25.70 2.02 -13.29
N GLN A 42 25.51 3.33 -13.17
CA GLN A 42 26.31 4.19 -12.29
C GLN A 42 25.85 4.18 -10.82
N TYR A 43 24.66 3.61 -10.53
CA TYR A 43 24.12 3.62 -9.17
C TYR A 43 24.17 2.23 -8.54
N SER A 44 24.56 2.18 -7.28
CA SER A 44 24.57 0.93 -6.53
C SER A 44 23.16 0.53 -6.08
N MET A 45 22.85 -0.75 -6.18
CA MET A 45 21.54 -1.29 -5.89
C MET A 45 21.59 -2.42 -4.89
N SER A 46 20.66 -2.44 -3.96
CA SER A 46 20.31 -3.57 -3.11
C SER A 46 19.04 -4.24 -3.61
N LYS A 47 18.93 -5.54 -3.38
CA LYS A 47 17.74 -6.34 -3.75
C LYS A 47 17.21 -7.08 -2.53
N VAL A 48 15.89 -6.98 -2.29
CA VAL A 48 15.22 -7.64 -1.16
C VAL A 48 13.91 -8.29 -1.62
N HIS A 49 13.74 -9.58 -1.30
CA HIS A 49 12.51 -10.32 -1.61
C HIS A 49 12.16 -11.34 -0.52
N GLY A 50 10.92 -11.84 -0.55
CA GLY A 50 10.38 -12.71 0.50
C GLY A 50 11.11 -14.04 0.69
N GLN A 51 11.77 -14.56 -0.36
CA GLN A 51 12.49 -15.85 -0.31
C GLN A 51 13.93 -15.74 0.25
N MET A 52 14.43 -14.52 0.48
CA MET A 52 15.75 -14.35 1.10
C MET A 52 15.74 -14.84 2.54
N LYS A 53 16.86 -15.41 2.98
CA LYS A 53 17.08 -15.71 4.39
C LYS A 53 17.04 -14.39 5.20
N PRO A 54 16.48 -14.40 6.41
CA PRO A 54 16.35 -13.19 7.22
C PRO A 54 17.66 -12.40 7.37
N LYS A 55 18.78 -13.08 7.58
CA LYS A 55 20.11 -12.48 7.72
C LYS A 55 20.54 -11.74 6.45
N ASP A 56 20.31 -12.34 5.27
CA ASP A 56 20.71 -11.73 3.99
C ASP A 56 19.83 -10.52 3.67
N LYS A 57 18.52 -10.65 3.95
CA LYS A 57 17.54 -9.57 3.83
C LYS A 57 17.93 -8.37 4.69
N GLU A 58 18.30 -8.63 5.94
CA GLU A 58 18.75 -7.60 6.87
C GLU A 58 20.04 -6.93 6.39
N ALA A 59 21.01 -7.70 5.90
CA ALA A 59 22.27 -7.18 5.38
C ALA A 59 22.06 -6.24 4.18
N GLU A 60 21.19 -6.60 3.22
CA GLU A 60 20.86 -5.75 2.09
C GLU A 60 20.11 -4.47 2.51
N MET A 61 19.16 -4.60 3.45
CA MET A 61 18.47 -3.46 4.03
C MET A 61 19.43 -2.51 4.74
N GLN A 62 20.36 -3.02 5.50
CA GLN A 62 21.37 -2.20 6.21
C GLN A 62 22.27 -1.43 5.23
N LYS A 63 22.65 -2.01 4.08
CA LYS A 63 23.40 -1.28 3.04
C LYS A 63 22.59 -0.06 2.55
N PHE A 64 21.29 -0.23 2.35
CA PHE A 64 20.42 0.85 1.92
C PHE A 64 20.24 1.91 3.02
N VAL A 65 19.97 1.50 4.26
CA VAL A 65 19.83 2.42 5.41
C VAL A 65 21.09 3.26 5.63
N GLN A 66 22.26 2.65 5.46
CA GLN A 66 23.56 3.31 5.61
C GLN A 66 23.96 4.17 4.39
N GLY A 67 23.10 4.25 3.36
CA GLY A 67 23.40 5.01 2.14
C GLY A 67 24.46 4.39 1.23
N LYS A 68 24.87 3.14 1.49
CA LYS A 68 25.85 2.41 0.65
C LYS A 68 25.25 2.04 -0.71
N THR A 69 23.95 1.92 -0.78
CA THR A 69 23.20 1.71 -2.02
C THR A 69 22.17 2.81 -2.20
N GLN A 70 22.04 3.31 -3.43
CA GLN A 70 21.13 4.41 -3.79
C GLN A 70 19.73 3.91 -4.14
N ILE A 71 19.63 2.70 -4.66
CA ILE A 71 18.37 2.12 -5.09
C ILE A 71 18.12 0.82 -4.33
N LEU A 72 16.93 0.68 -3.75
CA LEU A 72 16.47 -0.58 -3.18
C LEU A 72 15.37 -1.15 -4.07
N VAL A 73 15.64 -2.29 -4.67
CA VAL A 73 14.68 -3.05 -5.48
C VAL A 73 14.08 -4.16 -4.62
N ALA A 74 12.75 -4.21 -4.51
CA ALA A 74 12.10 -5.17 -3.64
C ALA A 74 10.76 -5.68 -4.17
N THR A 75 10.33 -6.84 -3.70
CA THR A 75 8.93 -7.25 -3.76
C THR A 75 8.14 -6.60 -2.61
N THR A 76 6.81 -6.73 -2.61
CA THR A 76 5.88 -6.16 -1.61
C THR A 76 6.22 -6.45 -0.14
N VAL A 77 7.11 -7.37 0.13
CA VAL A 77 7.57 -7.75 1.48
C VAL A 77 8.48 -6.68 2.12
N ILE A 78 8.35 -5.42 1.73
CA ILE A 78 8.88 -4.32 2.56
C ILE A 78 7.94 -4.17 3.76
N GLU A 79 7.72 -5.27 4.44
CA GLU A 79 7.27 -5.29 5.80
C GLU A 79 8.42 -4.79 6.65
N VAL A 80 8.72 -3.58 6.71
CA VAL A 80 9.54 -3.26 7.86
C VAL A 80 9.44 -1.80 8.16
N GLY A 81 9.10 -1.53 9.36
CA GLY A 81 9.26 -0.29 10.04
C GLY A 81 10.67 0.33 9.97
N VAL A 82 11.47 0.03 8.97
CA VAL A 82 12.74 0.69 8.72
C VAL A 82 12.44 2.03 8.08
N ASN A 83 12.64 3.06 8.88
CA ASN A 83 12.53 4.43 8.41
C ASN A 83 13.85 4.83 7.72
N VAL A 84 13.76 5.17 6.43
CA VAL A 84 14.91 5.72 5.67
C VAL A 84 14.56 7.15 5.29
N PRO A 85 14.88 8.15 6.13
CA PRO A 85 14.49 9.55 5.91
C PRO A 85 15.04 10.12 4.60
N ASN A 86 16.14 9.56 4.11
CA ASN A 86 16.78 9.97 2.86
C ASN A 86 16.11 9.42 1.59
N ALA A 87 15.21 8.44 1.73
CA ALA A 87 14.45 7.91 0.60
C ALA A 87 13.32 8.87 0.23
N SER A 88 13.45 9.52 -0.92
CA SER A 88 12.50 10.53 -1.41
C SER A 88 11.67 10.07 -2.61
N VAL A 89 12.00 8.94 -3.22
CA VAL A 89 11.28 8.41 -4.38
C VAL A 89 10.82 6.99 -4.10
N MET A 90 9.55 6.73 -4.35
CA MET A 90 8.92 5.42 -4.41
C MET A 90 8.45 5.18 -5.84
N VAL A 91 8.95 4.13 -6.48
CA VAL A 91 8.45 3.66 -7.78
C VAL A 91 7.75 2.34 -7.57
N ILE A 92 6.49 2.26 -7.95
CA ILE A 92 5.68 1.04 -7.82
C ILE A 92 5.43 0.51 -9.23
N MET A 93 6.06 -0.61 -9.55
CA MET A 93 5.94 -1.29 -10.83
C MET A 93 4.63 -2.09 -10.87
N ASP A 94 3.98 -2.13 -12.03
CA ASP A 94 2.67 -2.80 -12.17
C ASP A 94 1.67 -2.40 -11.09
N ALA A 95 1.54 -1.10 -10.83
CA ALA A 95 0.72 -0.56 -9.74
C ALA A 95 -0.74 -1.03 -9.78
N GLN A 96 -1.25 -1.42 -10.97
CA GLN A 96 -2.59 -1.99 -11.13
C GLN A 96 -2.81 -3.31 -10.37
N ARG A 97 -1.75 -4.00 -9.99
CA ARG A 97 -1.82 -5.27 -9.25
C ARG A 97 -1.92 -5.10 -7.74
N PHE A 98 -1.78 -3.88 -7.25
CA PHE A 98 -1.86 -3.56 -5.83
C PHE A 98 -3.25 -3.10 -5.42
N GLY A 99 -3.67 -3.44 -4.22
CA GLY A 99 -4.82 -2.83 -3.58
C GLY A 99 -4.53 -1.40 -3.14
N LEU A 100 -5.60 -0.58 -2.95
CA LEU A 100 -5.46 0.82 -2.53
C LEU A 100 -4.74 0.96 -1.19
N SER A 101 -5.03 0.08 -0.23
CA SER A 101 -4.36 0.07 1.08
C SER A 101 -2.86 -0.19 0.96
N GLN A 102 -2.45 -1.13 0.09
CA GLN A 102 -1.05 -1.42 -0.15
C GLN A 102 -0.32 -0.24 -0.83
N LEU A 103 -0.93 0.36 -1.86
CA LEU A 103 -0.39 1.55 -2.51
C LEU A 103 -0.21 2.70 -1.51
N HIS A 104 -1.19 2.92 -0.64
CA HIS A 104 -1.12 3.94 0.40
C HIS A 104 0.01 3.68 1.41
N GLN A 105 0.17 2.43 1.85
CA GLN A 105 1.27 2.04 2.75
C GLN A 105 2.64 2.23 2.10
N LEU A 106 2.81 1.82 0.83
CA LEU A 106 4.05 2.00 0.09
C LEU A 106 4.37 3.49 -0.09
N ARG A 107 3.41 4.31 -0.50
CA ARG A 107 3.58 5.76 -0.59
C ARG A 107 4.02 6.37 0.74
N GLY A 108 3.47 5.91 1.86
CA GLY A 108 3.82 6.36 3.20
C GLY A 108 5.23 5.97 3.67
N ARG A 109 5.99 5.21 2.87
CA ARG A 109 7.40 4.89 3.17
C ARG A 109 8.37 5.98 2.75
N VAL A 110 7.95 6.89 1.89
CA VAL A 110 8.69 8.09 1.49
C VAL A 110 8.00 9.35 2.03
N GLY A 111 8.67 10.49 1.99
CA GLY A 111 8.08 11.75 2.45
C GLY A 111 8.16 11.98 3.96
N ARG A 112 8.98 11.23 4.67
CA ARG A 112 9.19 11.40 6.12
C ARG A 112 10.28 12.43 6.45
N GLY A 113 10.93 12.97 5.44
CA GLY A 113 11.93 14.04 5.57
C GLY A 113 11.34 15.42 5.24
N ALA A 114 12.13 16.47 5.46
CA ALA A 114 11.72 17.85 5.20
C ALA A 114 11.66 18.23 3.70
N LYS A 115 12.10 17.36 2.81
CA LYS A 115 12.17 17.64 1.36
C LYS A 115 11.03 16.95 0.60
N GLN A 116 10.72 17.50 -0.57
CA GLN A 116 9.72 16.94 -1.47
C GLN A 116 10.02 15.48 -1.83
N SER A 117 8.99 14.66 -1.81
CA SER A 117 9.05 13.23 -2.15
C SER A 117 8.09 12.93 -3.28
N PHE A 118 8.39 11.85 -4.01
CA PHE A 118 7.64 11.44 -5.19
C PHE A 118 7.22 9.99 -5.05
N CYS A 119 5.97 9.69 -5.39
CA CYS A 119 5.47 8.33 -5.57
C CYS A 119 5.03 8.17 -7.03
N ILE A 120 5.70 7.30 -7.76
CA ILE A 120 5.49 7.05 -9.19
C ILE A 120 4.80 5.70 -9.33
N LEU A 121 3.61 5.70 -9.91
CA LEU A 121 2.85 4.50 -10.20
C LEU A 121 3.05 4.14 -11.68
N VAL A 122 3.74 3.02 -11.93
CA VAL A 122 3.94 2.49 -13.27
C VAL A 122 2.86 1.45 -13.53
N THR A 123 2.10 1.61 -14.60
CA THR A 123 0.98 0.72 -14.95
C THR A 123 1.12 0.20 -16.36
N SER A 124 0.40 -0.90 -16.68
CA SER A 124 0.18 -1.30 -18.05
C SER A 124 -0.61 -0.23 -18.82
N TYR A 125 -0.51 -0.24 -20.14
CA TYR A 125 -1.21 0.72 -21.00
C TYR A 125 -2.73 0.56 -20.90
N GLU A 126 -3.21 -0.68 -20.90
CA GLU A 126 -4.63 -1.01 -20.79
C GLU A 126 -5.01 -1.27 -19.33
N LEU A 127 -5.92 -0.47 -18.80
CA LEU A 127 -6.46 -0.61 -17.47
C LEU A 127 -7.99 -0.76 -17.54
N SER A 128 -8.54 -1.67 -16.73
CA SER A 128 -9.99 -1.69 -16.50
C SER A 128 -10.45 -0.37 -15.87
N GLN A 129 -11.73 -0.04 -16.02
CA GLN A 129 -12.29 1.20 -15.44
C GLN A 129 -12.09 1.30 -13.93
N ASP A 130 -12.27 0.19 -13.20
CA ASP A 130 -12.11 0.19 -11.75
C ASP A 130 -10.64 0.30 -11.32
N THR A 131 -9.74 -0.32 -12.07
CA THR A 131 -8.30 -0.15 -11.84
C THR A 131 -7.87 1.29 -12.10
N ARG A 132 -8.37 1.91 -13.17
CA ARG A 132 -8.10 3.33 -13.46
C ARG A 132 -8.60 4.22 -12.33
N LYS A 133 -9.82 4.02 -11.84
CA LYS A 133 -10.36 4.76 -10.67
C LYS A 133 -9.47 4.62 -9.45
N ARG A 134 -8.94 3.41 -9.15
CA ARG A 134 -8.03 3.18 -8.03
C ARG A 134 -6.74 4.00 -8.17
N ILE A 135 -6.12 3.98 -9.35
CA ILE A 135 -4.89 4.74 -9.62
C ILE A 135 -5.16 6.24 -9.52
N ASP A 136 -6.27 6.71 -10.11
CA ASP A 136 -6.65 8.14 -10.07
C ASP A 136 -6.84 8.64 -8.64
N ILE A 137 -7.52 7.87 -7.78
CA ILE A 137 -7.69 8.22 -6.36
C ILE A 137 -6.34 8.35 -5.66
N MET A 138 -5.41 7.43 -5.91
CA MET A 138 -4.07 7.52 -5.33
C MET A 138 -3.30 8.76 -5.78
N CYS A 139 -3.56 9.26 -7.00
CA CYS A 139 -2.94 10.49 -7.50
C CYS A 139 -3.62 11.76 -6.97
N GLN A 140 -4.93 11.72 -6.69
CA GLN A 140 -5.73 12.89 -6.31
C GLN A 140 -5.66 13.24 -4.83
N THR A 141 -5.45 12.25 -3.94
CA THR A 141 -5.48 12.49 -2.49
C THR A 141 -4.38 11.77 -1.73
N ASN A 142 -3.92 12.43 -0.66
CA ASN A 142 -3.04 11.84 0.35
C ASN A 142 -3.80 11.42 1.61
N ASP A 143 -5.10 11.72 1.69
CA ASP A 143 -5.95 11.42 2.82
C ASP A 143 -6.28 9.92 2.89
N GLY A 144 -5.78 9.25 3.92
CA GLY A 144 -5.99 7.81 4.14
C GLY A 144 -7.46 7.44 4.34
N PHE A 145 -8.28 8.33 4.91
CA PHE A 145 -9.72 8.08 5.09
C PHE A 145 -10.45 8.07 3.74
N ARG A 146 -10.14 9.03 2.87
CA ARG A 146 -10.70 9.05 1.50
C ARG A 146 -10.28 7.84 0.69
N ILE A 147 -9.04 7.38 0.85
CA ILE A 147 -8.54 6.17 0.18
C ILE A 147 -9.27 4.93 0.71
N ALA A 148 -9.46 4.81 2.02
CA ALA A 148 -10.18 3.70 2.63
C ALA A 148 -11.66 3.68 2.22
N GLU A 149 -12.32 4.82 2.20
CA GLU A 149 -13.70 4.96 1.73
C GLU A 149 -13.84 4.55 0.24
N ALA A 150 -12.90 4.96 -0.58
CA ALA A 150 -12.87 4.59 -1.98
C ALA A 150 -12.58 3.10 -2.19
N ASP A 151 -11.69 2.50 -1.40
CA ASP A 151 -11.40 1.06 -1.43
C ASP A 151 -12.66 0.27 -1.09
N LEU A 152 -13.39 0.68 -0.07
CA LEU A 152 -14.66 0.07 0.32
C LEU A 152 -15.73 0.18 -0.79
N LYS A 153 -15.85 1.35 -1.42
CA LYS A 153 -16.80 1.57 -2.52
C LYS A 153 -16.47 0.74 -3.77
N LEU A 154 -15.19 0.58 -4.08
CA LEU A 154 -14.73 -0.16 -5.26
C LEU A 154 -14.78 -1.68 -5.08
N ARG A 155 -14.60 -2.18 -3.85
CA ARG A 155 -14.75 -3.62 -3.55
C ARG A 155 -16.22 -4.07 -3.57
N GLY A 156 -17.14 -3.16 -3.33
CA GLY A 156 -18.56 -3.48 -3.20
C GLY A 156 -18.91 -4.26 -1.93
N PRO A 157 -20.19 -4.50 -1.67
CA PRO A 157 -20.65 -5.20 -0.46
C PRO A 157 -20.28 -6.71 -0.42
N GLY A 158 -19.85 -7.31 -1.54
CA GLY A 158 -19.55 -8.75 -1.60
C GLY A 158 -18.19 -9.15 -1.00
N ASP A 159 -17.20 -8.24 -0.96
CA ASP A 159 -15.85 -8.55 -0.44
C ASP A 159 -15.73 -8.39 1.10
N LEU A 160 -16.79 -7.98 1.78
CA LEU A 160 -16.87 -8.08 3.24
C LEU A 160 -16.99 -9.54 3.72
N GLU A 161 -17.28 -10.47 2.81
CA GLU A 161 -17.32 -11.91 3.09
C GLU A 161 -15.94 -12.54 3.32
N GLY A 162 -14.85 -11.90 2.89
CA GLY A 162 -13.47 -12.36 3.13
C GLY A 162 -13.04 -12.31 4.60
N THR A 163 -13.83 -11.72 5.49
CA THR A 163 -13.65 -11.71 6.95
C THR A 163 -14.60 -12.64 7.68
N ALA A 164 -15.15 -13.64 6.99
CA ALA A 164 -16.01 -14.68 7.58
C ALA A 164 -15.28 -15.62 8.57
N GLN A 165 -14.30 -15.12 9.32
CA GLN A 165 -13.73 -15.80 10.48
C GLN A 165 -14.46 -15.51 11.78
N SER A 166 -15.52 -14.70 11.76
CA SER A 166 -16.42 -14.49 12.91
C SER A 166 -17.88 -14.47 12.46
N GLY A 167 -18.36 -15.55 11.94
CA GLY A 167 -19.67 -16.17 12.09
C GLY A 167 -20.97 -15.38 11.95
N MET A 168 -21.02 -14.12 11.50
CA MET A 168 -22.27 -13.43 11.19
C MET A 168 -22.09 -12.51 9.98
N ALA A 169 -22.64 -12.90 8.86
CA ALA A 169 -22.95 -11.98 7.79
C ALA A 169 -23.96 -10.94 8.31
N PHE A 170 -23.55 -9.68 8.47
CA PHE A 170 -24.46 -8.58 8.71
C PHE A 170 -25.25 -8.30 7.41
N ASP A 171 -26.27 -9.11 7.14
CA ASP A 171 -27.20 -8.86 6.06
C ASP A 171 -28.22 -7.81 6.51
N LEU A 172 -27.87 -6.56 6.36
CA LEU A 172 -28.79 -5.45 6.60
C LEU A 172 -29.72 -5.34 5.40
N LYS A 173 -30.93 -5.83 5.52
CA LYS A 173 -31.95 -5.87 4.44
C LYS A 173 -32.22 -4.51 3.77
N ILE A 174 -31.97 -3.40 4.44
CA ILE A 174 -32.35 -2.06 3.99
C ILE A 174 -31.15 -1.11 3.86
N ALA A 175 -30.06 -1.31 4.61
CA ALA A 175 -28.93 -0.42 4.64
C ALA A 175 -27.65 -1.05 4.05
N ASN A 176 -26.88 -0.25 3.33
CA ASN A 176 -25.57 -0.63 2.83
C ASN A 176 -24.50 0.22 3.53
N ILE A 177 -23.70 -0.40 4.40
CA ILE A 177 -22.69 0.29 5.22
C ILE A 177 -21.72 1.13 4.37
N ALA A 178 -21.38 0.65 3.17
CA ALA A 178 -20.47 1.34 2.28
C ALA A 178 -21.11 2.59 1.61
N ARG A 179 -22.42 2.55 1.35
CA ARG A 179 -23.17 3.65 0.72
C ARG A 179 -23.72 4.63 1.74
N ASP A 180 -24.18 4.09 2.87
CA ASP A 180 -24.99 4.83 3.84
C ASP A 180 -24.16 5.27 5.09
N GLY A 181 -22.86 5.57 4.88
CA GLY A 181 -21.92 5.92 5.96
C GLY A 181 -22.37 7.08 6.87
N GLN A 182 -23.11 8.06 6.33
CA GLN A 182 -23.69 9.14 7.14
C GLN A 182 -24.79 8.64 8.07
N ILE A 183 -25.59 7.69 7.61
CA ILE A 183 -26.64 7.05 8.42
C ILE A 183 -26.02 6.19 9.52
N VAL A 184 -24.93 5.48 9.22
CA VAL A 184 -24.17 4.71 10.23
C VAL A 184 -23.61 5.63 11.31
N GLN A 185 -23.06 6.79 10.94
CA GLN A 185 -22.54 7.75 11.90
C GLN A 185 -23.66 8.34 12.79
N LEU A 186 -24.80 8.66 12.19
CA LEU A 186 -25.98 9.13 12.92
C LEU A 186 -26.46 8.06 13.92
N ALA A 187 -26.66 6.84 13.44
CA ALA A 187 -27.10 5.71 14.28
C ALA A 187 -26.13 5.45 15.44
N ARG A 188 -24.81 5.53 15.20
CA ARG A 188 -23.79 5.41 16.25
C ARG A 188 -23.92 6.50 17.30
N ASN A 189 -24.15 7.75 16.89
CA ASN A 189 -24.30 8.87 17.82
C ASN A 189 -25.56 8.73 18.68
N GLU A 190 -26.67 8.27 18.09
CA GLU A 190 -27.91 8.02 18.82
C GLU A 190 -27.77 6.82 19.78
N ALA A 191 -27.18 5.73 19.33
CA ALA A 191 -26.89 4.57 20.18
C ALA A 191 -26.02 4.95 21.37
N LYS A 192 -25.00 5.81 21.14
CA LYS A 192 -24.15 6.30 22.24
C LYS A 192 -24.93 7.08 23.28
N LYS A 193 -25.84 7.97 22.87
CA LYS A 193 -26.70 8.69 23.81
C LYS A 193 -27.54 7.75 24.66
N ILE A 194 -28.12 6.71 24.03
CA ILE A 194 -28.94 5.72 24.73
C ILE A 194 -28.10 4.97 25.80
N VAL A 195 -26.88 4.54 25.41
CA VAL A 195 -25.98 3.82 26.33
C VAL A 195 -25.45 4.74 27.44
N ASP A 196 -25.20 6.03 27.15
CA ASP A 196 -24.75 7.01 28.14
C ASP A 196 -25.89 7.31 29.16
N ASP A 197 -27.17 7.31 28.70
CA ASP A 197 -28.35 7.53 29.58
C ASP A 197 -28.75 6.28 30.35
N ASP A 198 -28.57 5.08 29.82
CA ASP A 198 -28.92 3.79 30.41
C ASP A 198 -27.83 2.75 30.09
N PRO A 199 -26.70 2.78 30.86
CA PRO A 199 -25.54 1.91 30.58
C PRO A 199 -25.85 0.41 30.68
N ASP A 200 -26.80 0.02 31.50
CA ASP A 200 -27.20 -1.37 31.72
C ASP A 200 -28.33 -1.83 30.81
N CYS A 201 -28.85 -0.93 29.95
CA CYS A 201 -30.02 -1.18 29.09
C CYS A 201 -31.21 -1.76 29.85
N ALA A 202 -31.43 -1.28 31.08
CA ALA A 202 -32.40 -1.84 31.99
C ALA A 202 -33.83 -1.30 31.80
N ASN A 203 -33.98 -0.17 31.09
CA ASN A 203 -35.29 0.45 30.84
C ASN A 203 -35.94 -0.12 29.56
N PRO A 204 -37.02 -0.86 29.63
CA PRO A 204 -37.79 -1.24 28.45
C PRO A 204 -38.44 0.01 27.86
N LYS A 205 -38.03 0.39 26.68
CA LYS A 205 -38.72 1.39 25.84
C LYS A 205 -39.56 0.73 24.77
#